data_467ee57b9aaf1e580517f262814d171d
#
_entry.id   467ee57b9aaf1e580517f262814d171d
#
_cell.length_a   1.000
_cell.length_b   1.000
_cell.length_c   1.000
_cell.angle_alpha   90.00
_cell.angle_beta   90.00
_cell.angle_gamma   90.00
#
_symmetry.space_group_name_H-M   'P 1'
#
loop_
_entity.id
_entity.type
_entity.pdbx_description
1 polymer ?
#
loop_
_entity_poly.entity_id
_entity_poly.type
_entity_poly.pdbx_seq_one_letter_code
_entity_poly.pdbx_strand_id
1 'polypeptide(L)'
;MLKIGIVELLIRLAPESFLIIFGMQAFSNRKINKSKYILTSILLAIIMYSTRLLPIHYGVHTILNIIAIILICIFINEIATIKAITYSLILMSFLALSEALNLYFIYKIFGENTVNILNNPLRKCIYAMPSIVILVIIVLFIFKVNNRSVKDVFY
;
A
#
# COMPACT_ATOMS: atom_id res chain seq x y z
N MET A 1 -2.28 22.89 8.27
CA MET A 1 -1.77 21.94 7.26
C MET A 1 -1.10 20.70 7.87
N LEU A 2 -0.17 20.81 8.82
CA LEU A 2 0.55 19.68 9.43
C LEU A 2 -0.35 18.62 10.12
N LYS A 3 -1.41 19.03 10.82
CA LYS A 3 -2.32 18.09 11.50
C LYS A 3 -3.07 17.14 10.55
N ILE A 4 -3.42 17.61 9.35
CA ILE A 4 -4.13 16.81 8.35
C ILE A 4 -3.17 15.78 7.74
N GLY A 5 -1.92 16.16 7.49
CA GLY A 5 -0.91 15.24 6.99
C GLY A 5 -0.59 14.08 7.93
N ILE A 6 -0.54 14.32 9.25
CA ILE A 6 -0.31 13.27 10.25
C ILE A 6 -1.50 12.30 10.32
N VAL A 7 -2.71 12.80 10.26
CA VAL A 7 -3.92 11.96 10.22
C VAL A 7 -3.95 11.08 8.96
N GLU A 8 -3.57 11.63 7.80
CA GLU A 8 -3.46 10.87 6.56
C GLU A 8 -2.38 9.78 6.66
N LEU A 9 -1.24 10.08 7.28
CA LEU A 9 -0.18 9.11 7.54
C LEU A 9 -0.67 7.95 8.39
N LEU A 10 -1.34 8.22 9.50
CA LEU A 10 -1.77 7.18 10.43
C LEU A 10 -2.94 6.36 9.89
N ILE A 11 -3.92 6.99 9.27
CA ILE A 11 -5.16 6.32 8.87
C ILE A 11 -5.01 5.58 7.53
N ARG A 12 -4.23 6.13 6.60
CA ARG A 12 -4.12 5.58 5.24
C ARG A 12 -2.75 4.97 4.96
N LEU A 13 -1.67 5.73 5.09
CA LEU A 13 -0.34 5.28 4.67
C LEU A 13 0.23 4.16 5.53
N ALA A 14 -0.02 4.18 6.85
CA ALA A 14 0.46 3.12 7.72
C ALA A 14 -0.17 1.75 7.35
N PRO A 15 -1.50 1.55 7.34
CA PRO A 15 -2.06 0.26 6.96
C PRO A 15 -1.71 -0.14 5.51
N GLU A 16 -1.62 0.81 4.59
CA GLU A 16 -1.22 0.56 3.20
C GLU A 16 0.22 0.01 3.13
N SER A 17 1.19 0.63 3.82
CA SER A 17 2.58 0.17 3.83
C SER A 17 2.75 -1.21 4.48
N PHE A 18 2.03 -1.48 5.59
CA PHE A 18 2.02 -2.80 6.22
C PHE A 18 1.50 -3.87 5.25
N LEU A 19 0.47 -3.55 4.50
CA LEU A 19 -0.14 -4.45 3.52
C LEU A 19 0.78 -4.73 2.34
N ILE A 20 1.46 -3.71 1.82
CA ILE A 20 2.41 -3.85 0.72
C ILE A 20 3.57 -4.74 1.14
N ILE A 21 4.20 -4.50 2.30
CA ILE A 21 5.30 -5.33 2.78
C ILE A 21 4.85 -6.76 3.07
N PHE A 22 3.65 -6.94 3.65
CA PHE A 22 3.06 -8.27 3.83
C PHE A 22 2.87 -8.99 2.49
N GLY A 23 2.30 -8.31 1.50
CA GLY A 23 2.12 -8.84 0.16
C GLY A 23 3.46 -9.25 -0.48
N MET A 24 4.49 -8.41 -0.39
CA MET A 24 5.83 -8.72 -0.90
C MET A 24 6.42 -10.00 -0.27
N GLN A 25 6.27 -10.15 1.04
CA GLN A 25 6.76 -11.34 1.74
C GLN A 25 5.92 -12.59 1.41
N ALA A 26 4.60 -12.43 1.30
CA ALA A 26 3.69 -13.50 0.91
C ALA A 26 3.98 -14.03 -0.50
N PHE A 27 4.23 -13.13 -1.46
CA PHE A 27 4.61 -13.50 -2.83
C PHE A 27 6.01 -14.13 -2.92
N SER A 28 6.96 -13.61 -2.15
CA SER A 28 8.37 -14.07 -2.23
C SER A 28 8.62 -15.41 -1.56
N ASN A 29 7.62 -15.97 -0.89
CA ASN A 29 7.75 -17.25 -0.19
C ASN A 29 8.76 -17.22 0.98
N ARG A 30 9.06 -16.05 1.55
CA ARG A 30 10.00 -15.89 2.65
C ARG A 30 9.31 -15.95 4.00
N LYS A 31 9.99 -16.53 5.00
CA LYS A 31 9.52 -16.47 6.41
C LYS A 31 9.51 -15.02 6.88
N ILE A 32 8.43 -14.62 7.52
CA ILE A 32 8.28 -13.26 8.02
C ILE A 32 8.99 -13.14 9.36
N ASN A 33 10.10 -12.38 9.37
CA ASN A 33 10.68 -11.94 10.62
C ASN A 33 9.91 -10.72 11.12
N LYS A 34 9.23 -10.86 12.25
CA LYS A 34 8.36 -9.81 12.81
C LYS A 34 9.06 -8.46 12.97
N SER A 35 10.31 -8.46 13.45
CA SER A 35 11.09 -7.24 13.65
C SER A 35 11.42 -6.56 12.31
N LYS A 36 11.90 -7.30 11.31
CA LYS A 36 12.18 -6.77 9.96
C LYS A 36 10.88 -6.28 9.30
N TYR A 37 9.76 -6.99 9.47
CA TYR A 37 8.47 -6.62 8.93
C TYR A 37 7.97 -5.27 9.46
N ILE A 38 7.99 -5.08 10.78
CA ILE A 38 7.56 -3.81 11.41
C ILE A 38 8.49 -2.67 10.98
N LEU A 39 9.80 -2.88 11.04
CA LEU A 39 10.79 -1.88 10.65
C LEU A 39 10.60 -1.43 9.19
N THR A 40 10.48 -2.36 8.27
CA THR A 40 10.35 -2.06 6.83
C THR A 40 9.01 -1.41 6.50
N SER A 41 7.92 -1.79 7.20
CA SER A 41 6.61 -1.18 7.02
C SER A 41 6.58 0.28 7.51
N ILE A 42 7.20 0.56 8.66
CA ILE A 42 7.31 1.93 9.18
C ILE A 42 8.20 2.78 8.25
N LEU A 43 9.35 2.23 7.83
CA LEU A 43 10.26 2.93 6.91
C LEU A 43 9.53 3.28 5.60
N LEU A 44 8.79 2.33 5.04
CA LEU A 44 8.00 2.55 3.82
C LEU A 44 6.92 3.62 4.04
N ALA A 45 6.20 3.59 5.18
CA ALA A 45 5.20 4.61 5.49
C ALA A 45 5.80 6.03 5.53
N ILE A 46 6.98 6.18 6.13
CA ILE A 46 7.70 7.46 6.19
C ILE A 46 8.10 7.92 4.80
N ILE A 47 8.63 7.03 3.96
CA ILE A 47 9.01 7.35 2.58
C ILE A 47 7.78 7.76 1.77
N MET A 48 6.68 7.00 1.83
CA MET A 48 5.43 7.31 1.14
C MET A 48 4.84 8.65 1.59
N TYR A 49 4.98 8.99 2.87
CA TYR A 49 4.58 10.30 3.38
C TYR A 49 5.48 11.41 2.83
N SER A 50 6.79 11.22 2.86
CA SER A 50 7.78 12.18 2.35
C SER A 50 7.59 12.44 0.86
N THR A 51 7.34 11.41 0.05
CA THR A 51 7.07 11.57 -1.39
C THR A 51 5.82 12.40 -1.65
N ARG A 52 4.78 12.29 -0.81
CA ARG A 52 3.55 13.09 -0.94
C ARG A 52 3.72 14.55 -0.56
N LEU A 53 4.72 14.90 0.24
CA LEU A 53 5.05 16.30 0.58
C LEU A 53 5.78 17.02 -0.56
N LEU A 54 6.37 16.30 -1.51
CA LEU A 54 7.06 16.89 -2.64
C LEU A 54 6.05 17.50 -3.63
N PRO A 55 6.30 18.71 -4.16
CA PRO A 55 5.46 19.36 -5.15
C PRO A 55 5.68 18.75 -6.55
N ILE A 56 5.36 17.46 -6.71
CA ILE A 56 5.62 16.68 -7.92
C ILE A 56 4.28 16.30 -8.56
N HIS A 57 4.26 16.19 -9.90
CA HIS A 57 3.07 15.79 -10.65
C HIS A 57 2.59 14.38 -10.31
N TYR A 58 1.28 14.17 -10.43
CA TYR A 58 0.65 12.85 -10.29
C TYR A 58 1.35 11.80 -11.16
N GLY A 59 1.68 10.65 -10.57
CA GLY A 59 2.42 9.56 -11.23
C GLY A 59 3.88 9.45 -10.79
N VAL A 60 4.60 10.53 -10.59
CA VAL A 60 5.98 10.48 -10.09
C VAL A 60 6.04 9.89 -8.67
N HIS A 61 5.05 10.22 -7.82
CA HIS A 61 4.93 9.61 -6.49
C HIS A 61 4.85 8.08 -6.55
N THR A 62 4.10 7.54 -7.50
CA THR A 62 3.93 6.09 -7.67
C THR A 62 5.26 5.45 -8.07
N ILE A 63 6.00 6.07 -8.99
CA ILE A 63 7.32 5.58 -9.43
C ILE A 63 8.30 5.60 -8.25
N LEU A 64 8.37 6.69 -7.48
CA LEU A 64 9.23 6.79 -6.30
C LEU A 64 8.88 5.74 -5.25
N ASN A 65 7.59 5.51 -5.02
CA ASN A 65 7.14 4.48 -4.09
C ASN A 65 7.51 3.07 -4.57
N ILE A 66 7.39 2.76 -5.87
CA ILE A 66 7.82 1.47 -6.44
C ILE A 66 9.33 1.28 -6.21
N ILE A 67 10.13 2.29 -6.50
CA ILE A 67 11.58 2.24 -6.30
C ILE A 67 11.90 2.00 -4.81
N ALA A 68 11.24 2.72 -3.91
CA ALA A 68 11.42 2.55 -2.47
C ALA A 68 11.07 1.13 -1.99
N ILE A 69 9.95 0.58 -2.46
CA ILE A 69 9.54 -0.79 -2.13
C ILE A 69 10.59 -1.79 -2.61
N ILE A 70 11.08 -1.65 -3.84
CA ILE A 70 12.10 -2.54 -4.42
C ILE A 70 13.37 -2.49 -3.57
N LEU A 71 13.87 -1.29 -3.26
CA LEU A 71 15.09 -1.11 -2.46
C LEU A 71 14.95 -1.71 -1.05
N ILE A 72 13.86 -1.41 -0.34
CA ILE A 72 13.59 -1.97 0.98
C ILE A 72 13.55 -3.50 0.93
N CYS A 73 12.89 -4.06 -0.07
CA CYS A 73 12.74 -5.50 -0.21
C CYS A 73 14.05 -6.21 -0.56
N ILE A 74 14.92 -5.60 -1.34
CA ILE A 74 16.23 -6.17 -1.68
C ILE A 74 17.17 -6.07 -0.48
N PHE A 75 17.35 -4.87 0.09
CA PHE A 75 18.39 -4.62 1.09
C PHE A 75 18.03 -5.12 2.49
N ILE A 76 16.76 -5.02 2.91
CA ILE A 76 16.35 -5.36 4.28
C ILE A 76 15.68 -6.73 4.34
N ASN A 77 14.78 -7.01 3.40
CA ASN A 77 14.05 -8.27 3.36
C ASN A 77 14.79 -9.37 2.56
N GLU A 78 15.94 -9.05 1.94
CA GLU A 78 16.79 -10.00 1.21
C GLU A 78 16.03 -10.76 0.10
N ILE A 79 15.06 -10.10 -0.54
CA ILE A 79 14.29 -10.67 -1.64
C ILE A 79 15.13 -10.55 -2.92
N ALA A 80 15.18 -11.61 -3.73
CA ALA A 80 15.89 -11.58 -5.01
C ALA A 80 15.38 -10.45 -5.90
N THR A 81 16.28 -9.71 -6.54
CA THR A 81 16.01 -8.48 -7.31
C THR A 81 14.87 -8.65 -8.31
N ILE A 82 14.89 -9.72 -9.11
CA ILE A 82 13.86 -10.00 -10.12
C ILE A 82 12.49 -10.16 -9.44
N LYS A 83 12.42 -10.91 -8.34
CA LYS A 83 11.18 -11.09 -7.57
C LYS A 83 10.70 -9.78 -6.94
N ALA A 84 11.62 -8.98 -6.40
CA ALA A 84 11.29 -7.70 -5.79
C ALA A 84 10.67 -6.75 -6.82
N ILE A 85 11.24 -6.65 -8.02
CA ILE A 85 10.70 -5.83 -9.12
C ILE A 85 9.32 -6.35 -9.55
N THR A 86 9.20 -7.64 -9.86
CA THR A 86 7.95 -8.22 -10.37
C THR A 86 6.82 -8.07 -9.37
N TYR A 87 7.06 -8.42 -8.09
CA TYR A 87 6.01 -8.40 -7.08
C TYR A 87 5.63 -6.97 -6.65
N SER A 88 6.57 -6.02 -6.66
CA SER A 88 6.24 -4.62 -6.40
C SER A 88 5.35 -4.04 -7.49
N LEU A 89 5.63 -4.34 -8.77
CA LEU A 89 4.79 -3.91 -9.89
C LEU A 89 3.39 -4.52 -9.82
N ILE A 90 3.28 -5.82 -9.52
CA ILE A 90 2.00 -6.51 -9.36
C ILE A 90 1.19 -5.89 -8.22
N LEU A 91 1.79 -5.70 -7.03
CA LEU A 91 1.10 -5.13 -5.87
C LEU A 91 0.67 -3.69 -6.11
N MET A 92 1.51 -2.88 -6.74
CA MET A 92 1.14 -1.49 -7.07
C MET A 92 0.05 -1.43 -8.14
N SER A 93 0.01 -2.37 -9.08
CA SER A 93 -1.10 -2.49 -10.03
C SER A 93 -2.41 -2.86 -9.35
N PHE A 94 -2.39 -3.78 -8.38
CA PHE A 94 -3.57 -4.12 -7.58
C PHE A 94 -4.02 -2.95 -6.69
N LEU A 95 -3.08 -2.21 -6.12
CA LEU A 95 -3.41 -1.00 -5.37
C LEU A 95 -4.11 0.03 -6.26
N ALA A 96 -3.54 0.33 -7.43
CA ALA A 96 -4.13 1.26 -8.38
C ALA A 96 -5.52 0.81 -8.85
N LEU A 97 -5.70 -0.49 -9.11
CA LEU A 97 -6.99 -1.06 -9.48
C LEU A 97 -8.01 -0.92 -8.35
N SER A 98 -7.64 -1.22 -7.10
CA SER A 98 -8.53 -1.09 -5.95
C SER A 98 -8.92 0.37 -5.68
N GLU A 99 -8.01 1.32 -5.90
CA GLU A 99 -8.31 2.75 -5.81
C GLU A 99 -9.27 3.19 -6.93
N ALA A 100 -9.05 2.74 -8.16
CA ALA A 100 -9.91 3.05 -9.30
C ALA A 100 -11.34 2.51 -9.09
N LEU A 101 -11.47 1.27 -8.62
CA LEU A 101 -12.77 0.68 -8.28
C LEU A 101 -13.47 1.47 -7.16
N ASN A 102 -12.74 1.84 -6.12
CA ASN A 102 -13.29 2.64 -5.03
C ASN A 102 -13.78 4.01 -5.51
N LEU A 103 -13.02 4.71 -6.35
CA LEU A 103 -13.44 5.98 -6.94
C LEU A 103 -14.66 5.82 -7.82
N TYR A 104 -14.75 4.75 -8.60
CA TYR A 104 -15.93 4.45 -9.41
C TYR A 104 -17.19 4.28 -8.55
N PHE A 105 -17.08 3.53 -7.43
CA PHE A 105 -18.21 3.36 -6.50
C PHE A 105 -18.62 4.69 -5.84
N ILE A 106 -17.65 5.51 -5.42
CA ILE A 106 -17.92 6.83 -4.83
C ILE A 106 -18.66 7.70 -5.85
N TYR A 107 -18.19 7.74 -7.10
CA TYR A 107 -18.84 8.51 -8.16
C TYR A 107 -20.26 8.03 -8.42
N LYS A 108 -20.50 6.72 -8.45
CA LYS A 108 -21.84 6.14 -8.67
C LYS A 108 -22.83 6.48 -7.54
N ILE A 109 -22.34 6.60 -6.28
CA ILE A 109 -23.19 6.88 -5.11
C ILE A 109 -23.46 8.38 -4.96
N PHE A 110 -22.44 9.23 -5.14
CA PHE A 110 -22.50 10.67 -4.82
C PHE A 110 -22.60 11.58 -6.05
N GLY A 111 -22.43 11.05 -7.27
CA GLY A 111 -22.51 11.81 -8.51
C GLY A 111 -21.59 13.04 -8.50
N GLU A 112 -22.12 14.21 -8.85
CA GLU A 112 -21.36 15.47 -8.91
C GLU A 112 -20.81 15.95 -7.56
N ASN A 113 -21.42 15.53 -6.45
CA ASN A 113 -20.92 15.86 -5.10
C ASN A 113 -19.60 15.20 -4.76
N THR A 114 -19.12 14.24 -5.58
CA THR A 114 -17.83 13.58 -5.43
C THR A 114 -16.68 14.58 -5.37
N VAL A 115 -16.72 15.64 -6.17
CA VAL A 115 -15.68 16.68 -6.19
C VAL A 115 -15.60 17.38 -4.83
N ASN A 116 -16.73 17.73 -4.23
CA ASN A 116 -16.78 18.37 -2.91
C ASN A 116 -16.29 17.46 -1.78
N ILE A 117 -16.54 16.16 -1.88
CA ILE A 117 -16.05 15.15 -0.92
C ILE A 117 -14.53 15.00 -1.02
N LEU A 118 -14.00 14.94 -2.22
CA LEU A 118 -12.56 14.77 -2.46
C LEU A 118 -11.74 16.02 -2.14
N ASN A 119 -12.33 17.20 -2.18
CA ASN A 119 -11.68 18.46 -1.80
C ASN A 119 -11.45 18.58 -0.27
N ASN A 120 -12.22 17.85 0.54
CA ASN A 120 -12.01 17.83 1.98
C ASN A 120 -11.02 16.70 2.36
N PRO A 121 -9.82 17.02 2.89
CA PRO A 121 -8.76 16.03 3.13
C PRO A 121 -9.20 14.90 4.08
N LEU A 122 -9.97 15.20 5.13
CA LEU A 122 -10.46 14.18 6.07
C LEU A 122 -11.46 13.23 5.41
N ARG A 123 -12.42 13.78 4.66
CA ARG A 123 -13.40 12.98 3.93
C ARG A 123 -12.73 12.11 2.89
N LYS A 124 -11.77 12.67 2.14
CA LYS A 124 -10.95 11.91 1.18
C LYS A 124 -10.28 10.69 1.81
N CYS A 125 -9.69 10.83 3.00
CA CYS A 125 -9.07 9.71 3.71
C CYS A 125 -10.10 8.63 4.09
N ILE A 126 -11.24 9.01 4.65
CA ILE A 126 -12.28 8.08 5.08
C ILE A 126 -12.87 7.33 3.88
N TYR A 127 -13.22 8.03 2.82
CA TYR A 127 -13.76 7.42 1.60
C TYR A 127 -12.72 6.61 0.80
N ALA A 128 -11.43 6.79 1.05
CA ALA A 128 -10.38 5.96 0.49
C ALA A 128 -10.14 4.64 1.26
N MET A 129 -10.66 4.48 2.48
CA MET A 129 -10.49 3.25 3.28
C MET A 129 -10.99 1.97 2.59
N PRO A 130 -12.12 1.96 1.86
CA PRO A 130 -12.57 0.76 1.18
C PRO A 130 -11.58 0.20 0.17
N SER A 131 -10.73 1.02 -0.46
CA SER A 131 -9.70 0.54 -1.38
C SER A 131 -8.64 -0.33 -0.68
N ILE A 132 -8.31 0.01 0.58
CA ILE A 132 -7.39 -0.79 1.40
C ILE A 132 -8.03 -2.14 1.73
N VAL A 133 -9.33 -2.18 2.05
CA VAL A 133 -10.06 -3.43 2.31
C VAL A 133 -10.08 -4.32 1.07
N ILE A 134 -10.31 -3.76 -0.11
CA ILE A 134 -10.23 -4.51 -1.37
C ILE A 134 -8.83 -5.10 -1.56
N LEU A 135 -7.79 -4.31 -1.32
CA LEU A 135 -6.41 -4.77 -1.42
C LEU A 135 -6.10 -5.89 -0.42
N VAL A 136 -6.58 -5.78 0.83
CA VAL A 136 -6.47 -6.86 1.84
C VAL A 136 -7.06 -8.17 1.30
N ILE A 137 -8.27 -8.12 0.76
CA ILE A 137 -8.95 -9.31 0.23
C ILE A 137 -8.13 -9.93 -0.91
N ILE A 138 -7.61 -9.12 -1.83
CA ILE A 138 -6.78 -9.59 -2.94
C ILE A 138 -5.50 -10.27 -2.41
N VAL A 139 -4.78 -9.63 -1.50
CA VAL A 139 -3.52 -10.16 -0.94
C VAL A 139 -3.77 -11.45 -0.15
N LEU A 140 -4.83 -11.50 0.66
CA LEU A 140 -5.20 -12.72 1.39
C LEU A 140 -5.65 -13.86 0.47
N PHE A 141 -6.37 -13.54 -0.60
CA PHE A 141 -6.77 -14.54 -1.60
C PHE A 141 -5.54 -15.17 -2.27
N ILE A 142 -4.60 -14.34 -2.71
CA ILE A 142 -3.35 -14.81 -3.33
C ILE A 142 -2.53 -15.63 -2.34
N PHE A 143 -2.45 -15.18 -1.08
CA PHE A 143 -1.78 -15.91 -0.03
C PHE A 143 -2.39 -17.30 0.20
N LYS A 144 -3.72 -17.41 0.19
CA LYS A 144 -4.44 -18.67 0.34
C LYS A 144 -4.25 -19.60 -0.86
N VAL A 145 -4.25 -19.05 -2.08
CA VAL A 145 -4.04 -19.82 -3.31
C VAL A 145 -2.61 -20.38 -3.38
N ASN A 146 -1.63 -19.66 -2.87
CA ASN A 146 -0.24 -20.11 -2.80
C ASN A 146 0.00 -21.24 -1.76
N ASN A 147 -1.08 -21.77 -1.20
CA ASN A 147 -1.11 -22.99 -0.36
C ASN A 147 -0.28 -22.90 0.92
N ARG A 148 -0.30 -21.73 1.60
CA ARG A 148 0.38 -21.54 2.87
C ARG A 148 -0.59 -21.51 4.03
N SER A 149 -0.38 -22.44 4.96
CA SER A 149 -0.99 -22.33 6.28
C SER A 149 -0.46 -21.08 6.98
N VAL A 150 -1.37 -20.24 7.48
CA VAL A 150 -1.04 -19.03 8.24
C VAL A 150 -0.08 -19.34 9.42
N LYS A 151 -0.08 -20.59 9.90
CA LYS A 151 0.80 -21.06 10.98
C LYS A 151 2.29 -21.11 10.58
N ASP A 152 2.60 -21.35 9.30
CA ASP A 152 3.99 -21.49 8.84
C ASP A 152 4.67 -20.13 8.57
N VAL A 153 3.93 -19.04 8.68
CA VAL A 153 4.38 -17.69 8.34
C VAL A 153 4.92 -16.91 9.56
N PHE A 154 4.46 -17.29 10.76
CA PHE A 154 4.81 -16.61 12.01
C PHE A 154 5.69 -17.49 12.91
N TYR A 155 6.96 -17.65 12.55
CA TYR A 155 7.99 -18.17 13.45
C TYR A 155 9.11 -17.16 13.62
#